data_4110232d5eb4ee0d98098383a51e918b
#
_entry.id   4110232d5eb4ee0d98098383a51e918b
#
_cell.length_a   1.000
_cell.length_b   1.000
_cell.length_c   1.000
_cell.angle_alpha   90.00
_cell.angle_beta   90.00
_cell.angle_gamma   90.00
#
_symmetry.space_group_name_H-M   'P 1'
#
loop_
_entity.id
_entity.type
_entity.pdbx_description
1 polymer ?
#
loop_
_entity_poly.entity_id
_entity_poly.type
_entity_poly.pdbx_seq_one_letter_code
_entity_poly.pdbx_strand_id
1 'polypeptide(L)'
;MIAESSTKKYSVYEIENVNKRNKNYGRKIYIASSYMKEDDILSRIRSIQDSKTGRGGTKDLAKDIRGAGKDYKEDFKVKLIKSGLSRERAEEVKASFIDKASKVYNQEMDVV
;
A
#
# COMPACT_ATOMS: atom_id res chain seq x y z
N MET A 1 30.39 -9.62 5.81
CA MET A 1 29.92 -9.22 4.93
C MET A 1 28.65 -8.61 4.95
N ILE A 2 28.55 -7.59 4.42
CA ILE A 2 27.44 -6.87 4.50
C ILE A 2 26.46 -7.08 3.50
N ALA A 3 26.74 -7.89 2.63
CA ALA A 3 25.92 -8.04 1.46
C ALA A 3 24.55 -8.56 1.74
N GLU A 4 24.35 -9.17 2.87
CA GLU A 4 23.08 -9.72 3.12
C GLU A 4 21.97 -8.75 3.16
N SER A 5 22.23 -7.62 3.73
CA SER A 5 21.17 -6.66 3.88
C SER A 5 20.71 -6.15 2.53
N SER A 6 21.60 -6.20 1.54
CA SER A 6 21.24 -5.69 0.24
C SER A 6 20.55 -6.73 -0.63
N THR A 7 20.42 -7.96 -0.15
CA THR A 7 19.74 -8.96 -0.94
C THR A 7 18.22 -8.82 -0.86
N LYS A 8 17.72 -8.15 0.15
CA LYS A 8 16.28 -7.92 0.24
C LYS A 8 15.86 -6.92 -0.79
N LYS A 9 14.90 -7.30 -1.61
CA LYS A 9 14.38 -6.42 -2.65
C LYS A 9 12.98 -5.98 -2.29
N TYR A 10 12.72 -4.72 -2.54
CA TYR A 10 11.43 -4.12 -2.23
C TYR A 10 10.68 -3.79 -3.50
N SER A 11 9.37 -3.84 -3.40
CA SER A 11 8.47 -3.40 -4.47
C SER A 11 7.59 -2.30 -3.95
N VAL A 12 7.22 -1.38 -4.81
CA VAL A 12 6.30 -0.31 -4.45
C VAL A 12 5.02 -0.54 -5.22
N TYR A 13 3.91 -0.57 -4.51
CA TYR A 13 2.59 -0.79 -5.08
C TYR A 13 1.71 0.43 -4.87
N GLU A 14 0.85 0.67 -5.86
CA GLU A 14 -0.19 1.68 -5.73
C GLU A 14 -1.51 0.93 -5.62
N ILE A 15 -2.31 1.26 -4.64
CA ILE A 15 -3.64 0.69 -4.50
C ILE A 15 -4.62 1.85 -4.55
N GLU A 16 -5.59 1.75 -5.45
CA GLU A 16 -6.56 2.81 -5.66
C GLU A 16 -7.95 2.30 -5.31
N ASN A 17 -8.70 3.09 -4.57
CA ASN A 17 -10.10 2.79 -4.28
C ASN A 17 -10.91 3.21 -5.49
N VAL A 18 -11.49 2.22 -6.18
CA VAL A 18 -12.29 2.48 -7.39
C VAL A 18 -13.77 2.25 -7.14
N ASN A 19 -14.19 2.19 -5.88
CA ASN A 19 -15.59 2.01 -5.53
C ASN A 19 -16.26 3.38 -5.46
N LYS A 20 -17.09 3.68 -6.44
CA LYS A 20 -17.74 4.98 -6.54
C LYS A 20 -18.68 5.29 -5.40
N ARG A 21 -19.11 4.27 -4.65
CA ARG A 21 -20.01 4.46 -3.53
C ARG A 21 -19.28 4.74 -2.22
N ASN A 22 -17.97 4.55 -2.23
CA ASN A 22 -17.18 4.74 -1.02
C ASN A 22 -16.76 6.20 -0.91
N LYS A 23 -16.78 6.74 0.30
CA LYS A 23 -16.39 8.13 0.51
C LYS A 23 -14.95 8.40 0.13
N ASN A 24 -14.13 7.35 0.10
CA ASN A 24 -12.72 7.47 -0.25
C ASN A 24 -12.46 7.11 -1.71
N TYR A 25 -13.48 7.15 -2.55
CA TYR A 25 -13.33 6.87 -3.97
C TYR A 25 -12.23 7.74 -4.58
N GLY A 26 -11.35 7.11 -5.31
CA GLY A 26 -10.25 7.81 -5.96
C GLY A 26 -9.01 7.98 -5.11
N ARG A 27 -9.07 7.66 -3.84
CA ARG A 27 -7.88 7.76 -3.00
C ARG A 27 -6.93 6.62 -3.28
N LYS A 28 -5.65 6.92 -3.16
CA LYS A 28 -4.59 5.96 -3.42
C LYS A 28 -3.72 5.79 -2.20
N ILE A 29 -3.05 4.66 -2.12
CA ILE A 29 -2.05 4.43 -1.11
C ILE A 29 -0.83 3.83 -1.80
N TYR A 30 0.34 4.14 -1.29
CA TYR A 30 1.59 3.62 -1.83
C TYR A 30 2.27 2.82 -0.74
N ILE A 31 2.60 1.58 -1.04
CA ILE A 31 3.17 0.66 -0.06
C ILE A 31 4.46 0.09 -0.59
N ALA A 32 5.51 0.19 0.20
CA ALA A 32 6.78 -0.44 -0.10
C ALA A 32 6.88 -1.69 0.74
N SER A 33 7.15 -2.82 0.12
CA SER A 33 7.21 -4.09 0.84
C SER A 33 8.22 -5.02 0.21
N SER A 34 8.87 -5.83 1.03
CA SER A 34 9.80 -6.83 0.56
C SER A 34 9.15 -8.19 0.45
N TYR A 35 7.92 -8.36 0.88
CA TYR A 35 7.29 -9.67 0.87
C TYR A 35 5.88 -9.73 0.29
N MET A 36 5.17 -8.62 0.24
CA MET A 36 3.82 -8.62 -0.32
C MET A 36 3.88 -8.72 -1.83
N LYS A 37 2.91 -9.38 -2.42
CA LYS A 37 2.82 -9.54 -3.86
C LYS A 37 1.55 -8.91 -4.37
N GLU A 38 1.53 -8.63 -5.65
CA GLU A 38 0.39 -7.94 -6.26
C GLU A 38 -0.91 -8.69 -6.05
N ASP A 39 -0.86 -10.01 -6.10
CA ASP A 39 -2.09 -10.81 -6.01
C ASP A 39 -2.54 -11.06 -4.58
N ASP A 40 -1.72 -10.79 -3.57
CA ASP A 40 -2.13 -11.04 -2.19
C ASP A 40 -2.10 -9.79 -1.31
N ILE A 41 -1.68 -8.65 -1.86
CA ILE A 41 -1.50 -7.47 -1.02
C ILE A 41 -2.82 -7.00 -0.40
N LEU A 42 -3.91 -7.08 -1.14
CA LEU A 42 -5.20 -6.66 -0.61
C LEU A 42 -5.65 -7.56 0.54
N SER A 43 -5.45 -8.87 0.42
CA SER A 43 -5.86 -9.75 1.49
C SER A 43 -4.97 -9.58 2.72
N ARG A 44 -3.71 -9.27 2.53
CA ARG A 44 -2.83 -9.03 3.67
C ARG A 44 -3.22 -7.75 4.40
N ILE A 45 -3.55 -6.71 3.66
CA ILE A 45 -3.99 -5.46 4.29
C ILE A 45 -5.33 -5.68 4.98
N ARG A 46 -6.22 -6.44 4.35
CA ARG A 46 -7.52 -6.71 4.93
C ARG A 46 -7.40 -7.38 6.30
N SER A 47 -6.36 -8.17 6.49
CA SER A 47 -6.19 -8.88 7.75
C SER A 47 -5.57 -8.01 8.85
N ILE A 48 -5.18 -6.78 8.56
CA ILE A 48 -4.66 -5.87 9.58
C ILE A 48 -5.84 -5.43 10.43
N GLN A 49 -5.88 -5.91 11.66
CA GLN A 49 -7.00 -5.61 12.52
C GLN A 49 -6.66 -4.64 13.62
N ASP A 50 -5.39 -4.52 13.92
CA ASP A 50 -4.97 -3.80 15.08
C ASP A 50 -4.16 -2.57 14.68
N SER A 51 -4.38 -1.50 15.38
CA SER A 51 -3.67 -0.28 15.11
C SER A 51 -2.18 -0.37 15.41
N LYS A 52 -1.76 -1.42 16.06
CA LYS A 52 -0.35 -1.58 16.35
C LYS A 52 0.48 -1.80 15.10
N THR A 53 -0.08 -2.49 14.12
CA THR A 53 0.65 -2.79 12.91
C THR A 53 0.22 -1.94 11.74
N GLY A 54 -0.96 -1.34 11.81
CA GLY A 54 -1.42 -0.47 10.75
C GLY A 54 -1.25 0.97 11.17
N ARG A 55 -0.79 1.80 10.27
CA ARG A 55 -0.65 3.20 10.55
C ARG A 55 -1.48 4.00 9.59
N GLY A 56 -2.00 5.10 10.08
CA GLY A 56 -2.62 6.11 9.25
C GLY A 56 -3.39 5.54 8.09
N GLY A 57 -2.82 5.73 6.92
CA GLY A 57 -3.48 5.35 5.69
C GLY A 57 -3.73 3.86 5.54
N THR A 58 -2.80 3.04 6.00
CA THR A 58 -2.97 1.58 5.88
C THR A 58 -4.14 1.10 6.72
N LYS A 59 -4.31 1.68 7.90
CA LYS A 59 -5.41 1.33 8.77
C LYS A 59 -6.74 1.71 8.14
N ASP A 60 -6.81 2.90 7.56
CA ASP A 60 -8.03 3.37 6.91
C ASP A 60 -8.35 2.54 5.68
N LEU A 61 -7.34 2.17 4.92
CA LEU A 61 -7.55 1.32 3.77
C LEU A 61 -8.05 -0.06 4.19
N ALA A 62 -7.49 -0.64 5.25
CA ALA A 62 -7.92 -1.94 5.73
C ALA A 62 -9.40 -1.89 6.14
N LYS A 63 -9.81 -0.79 6.76
CA LYS A 63 -11.19 -0.62 7.15
C LYS A 63 -12.11 -0.58 5.93
N ASP A 64 -11.70 0.14 4.90
CA ASP A 64 -12.47 0.22 3.66
C ASP A 64 -12.55 -1.13 2.96
N ILE A 65 -11.46 -1.88 2.96
CA ILE A 65 -11.46 -3.20 2.33
C ILE A 65 -12.42 -4.13 3.07
N ARG A 66 -12.38 -4.12 4.39
CA ARG A 66 -13.30 -4.95 5.17
C ARG A 66 -14.74 -4.55 4.95
N GLY A 67 -14.99 -3.26 4.81
CA GLY A 67 -16.34 -2.77 4.58
C GLY A 67 -16.89 -3.14 3.21
N ALA A 68 -16.03 -3.46 2.26
CA ALA A 68 -16.46 -3.85 0.93
C ALA A 68 -16.97 -5.29 0.85
N GLY A 69 -16.73 -6.10 1.89
CA GLY A 69 -17.26 -7.44 1.92
C GLY A 69 -16.50 -8.42 1.04
N LYS A 70 -17.23 -9.39 0.48
CA LYS A 70 -16.61 -10.45 -0.28
C LYS A 70 -15.96 -9.99 -1.57
N ASP A 71 -16.51 -8.97 -2.18
CA ASP A 71 -16.04 -8.51 -3.49
C ASP A 71 -15.03 -7.39 -3.38
N TYR A 72 -14.32 -7.34 -2.27
CA TYR A 72 -13.38 -6.25 -2.04
C TYR A 72 -12.34 -6.12 -3.15
N LYS A 73 -11.98 -7.23 -3.79
CA LYS A 73 -10.97 -7.17 -4.85
C LYS A 73 -11.43 -6.38 -6.06
N GLU A 74 -12.72 -6.23 -6.24
CA GLU A 74 -13.25 -5.46 -7.35
C GLU A 74 -13.28 -3.97 -7.04
N ASP A 75 -13.22 -3.64 -5.75
CA ASP A 75 -13.30 -2.25 -5.32
C ASP A 75 -11.95 -1.56 -5.20
N PHE A 76 -10.88 -2.32 -5.36
CA PHE A 76 -9.53 -1.77 -5.21
C PHE A 76 -8.63 -2.28 -6.32
N LYS A 77 -7.94 -1.34 -6.96
CA LYS A 77 -7.05 -1.67 -8.07
C LYS A 77 -5.61 -1.60 -7.60
N VAL A 78 -4.87 -2.68 -7.81
CA VAL A 78 -3.47 -2.76 -7.40
C VAL A 78 -2.58 -2.63 -8.63
N LYS A 79 -1.55 -1.81 -8.52
CA LYS A 79 -0.62 -1.61 -9.60
C LYS A 79 0.80 -1.68 -9.05
N LEU A 80 1.64 -2.48 -9.69
CA LEU A 80 3.06 -2.52 -9.33
C LEU A 80 3.74 -1.33 -9.98
N ILE A 81 4.32 -0.46 -9.17
CA ILE A 81 5.01 0.71 -9.66
C ILE A 81 6.44 0.36 -10.03
N LYS A 82 7.14 -0.30 -9.12
CA LYS A 82 8.54 -0.62 -9.35
C LYS A 82 8.95 -1.75 -8.42
N SER A 83 9.92 -2.56 -8.84
CA SER A 83 10.39 -3.65 -8.02
C SER A 83 11.91 -3.73 -8.06
N GLY A 84 12.46 -4.63 -7.27
CA GLY A 84 13.90 -4.82 -7.25
C GLY A 84 14.67 -3.69 -6.61
N LEU A 85 14.05 -2.99 -5.66
CA LEU A 85 14.63 -1.80 -5.07
C LEU A 85 15.24 -2.08 -3.71
N SER A 86 16.24 -1.29 -3.33
CA SER A 86 16.69 -1.29 -1.96
C SER A 86 15.59 -0.63 -1.11
N ARG A 87 15.68 -0.79 0.19
CA ARG A 87 14.70 -0.18 1.08
C ARG A 87 14.67 1.34 0.92
N GLU A 88 15.83 1.95 0.86
CA GLU A 88 15.92 3.40 0.73
C GLU A 88 15.32 3.88 -0.58
N ARG A 89 15.63 3.19 -1.67
CA ARG A 89 15.06 3.57 -2.97
C ARG A 89 13.56 3.38 -3.00
N ALA A 90 13.08 2.31 -2.38
CA ALA A 90 11.64 2.07 -2.33
C ALA A 90 10.93 3.19 -1.59
N GLU A 91 11.53 3.67 -0.50
CA GLU A 91 10.92 4.76 0.25
C GLU A 91 10.97 6.07 -0.53
N GLU A 92 12.02 6.29 -1.29
CA GLU A 92 12.09 7.48 -2.14
C GLU A 92 11.03 7.45 -3.23
N VAL A 93 10.84 6.30 -3.86
CA VAL A 93 9.85 6.14 -4.90
C VAL A 93 8.45 6.37 -4.32
N LYS A 94 8.18 5.75 -3.18
CA LYS A 94 6.91 5.91 -2.51
C LYS A 94 6.62 7.37 -2.18
N ALA A 95 7.59 8.05 -1.59
CA ALA A 95 7.42 9.44 -1.21
C ALA A 95 7.18 10.33 -2.43
N SER A 96 7.86 10.05 -3.53
CA SER A 96 7.69 10.81 -4.74
C SER A 96 6.26 10.69 -5.28
N PHE A 97 5.69 9.48 -5.23
CA PHE A 97 4.33 9.30 -5.70
C PHE A 97 3.30 9.94 -4.76
N ILE A 98 3.53 9.84 -3.46
CA ILE A 98 2.63 10.48 -2.49
C ILE A 98 2.61 11.99 -2.72
N ASP A 99 3.77 12.56 -2.98
CA ASP A 99 3.90 14.00 -3.16
C ASP A 99 3.14 14.48 -4.40
N LYS A 100 3.06 13.67 -5.43
CA LYS A 100 2.40 14.04 -6.66
C LYS A 100 0.91 13.72 -6.67
N ALA A 101 0.45 12.89 -5.76
CA ALA A 101 -0.93 12.45 -5.76
C ALA A 101 -1.84 13.50 -5.15
N SER A 102 -3.05 13.62 -5.68
CA SER A 102 -3.99 14.60 -5.16
C SER A 102 -4.82 14.07 -4.01
N LYS A 103 -5.08 12.77 -3.98
CA LYS A 103 -5.85 12.15 -2.91
C LYS A 103 -5.16 10.88 -2.49
N VAL A 104 -4.76 10.80 -1.26
CA VAL A 104 -4.07 9.62 -0.74
C VAL A 104 -4.60 9.24 0.62
N TYR A 105 -4.47 7.95 0.92
CA TYR A 105 -4.75 7.46 2.26
C TYR A 105 -3.57 7.80 3.17
N ASN A 106 -2.35 7.59 2.68
CA ASN A 106 -1.18 7.87 3.49
C ASN A 106 -0.64 9.24 3.13
N GLN A 107 -0.97 10.21 3.96
CA GLN A 107 -0.56 11.57 3.71
C GLN A 107 0.85 11.85 4.10
N GLU A 108 1.38 11.03 4.97
CA GLU A 108 2.73 11.24 5.40
C GLU A 108 3.50 10.01 5.25
N MET A 109 4.64 9.99 5.85
CA MET A 109 5.54 8.89 5.71
C MET A 109 5.09 7.73 6.53
N ASP A 110 4.01 7.12 6.15
CA ASP A 110 3.58 5.90 6.79
C ASP A 110 4.59 4.84 6.45
N VAL A 111 5.39 4.47 7.41
CA VAL A 111 6.38 3.45 7.24
C VAL A 111 5.79 2.13 7.67
N VAL A 112 5.78 1.20 6.78
CA VAL A 112 5.20 -0.10 7.07
C VAL A 112 6.27 -1.14 7.15
#